data_e58ded1d1edbbc9071f5264b378cae0b
#
_entry.id   e58ded1d1edbbc9071f5264b378cae0b
#
_cell.length_a   1.000
_cell.length_b   1.000
_cell.length_c   1.000
_cell.angle_alpha   90.00
_cell.angle_beta   90.00
_cell.angle_gamma   90.00
#
_symmetry.space_group_name_H-M   'P 1'
#
loop_
_entity.id
_entity.type
_entity.pdbx_description
1 polymer ?
#
loop_
_entity_poly.entity_id
_entity_poly.type
_entity_poly.pdbx_seq_one_letter_code
_entity_poly.pdbx_strand_id
1 'polypeptide(L)'
;MSKIVITASGADWSTAALLEFKRLTGVAPTTVKAVPPGQPLLEPELFLNTHPEVARVLRGVIALDRAHGLALGYYELEPGEDFATAPLEQCRIDADVLTNILAEADGQFT
;
A
#
# COMPACT_ATOMS: atom_id res chain seq x y z
N MET A 1 3.75 -7.44 14.53
CA MET A 1 2.86 -7.21 13.36
C MET A 1 3.09 -5.82 12.84
N SER A 2 3.13 -5.68 11.52
CA SER A 2 3.39 -4.38 10.90
C SER A 2 2.15 -3.90 10.16
N LYS A 3 1.98 -2.59 10.10
CA LYS A 3 0.95 -1.93 9.30
C LYS A 3 1.65 -1.27 8.12
N ILE A 4 1.14 -1.50 6.92
CA ILE A 4 1.66 -0.86 5.73
C ILE A 4 0.73 0.29 5.35
N VAL A 5 1.29 1.46 5.08
CA VAL A 5 0.52 2.62 4.60
C VAL A 5 0.97 2.93 3.19
N ILE A 6 0.01 3.05 2.28
CA ILE A 6 0.25 3.44 0.89
C ILE A 6 -0.34 4.82 0.69
N THR A 7 0.49 5.76 0.24
CA THR A 7 0.07 7.16 0.09
C THR A 7 -0.04 7.56 -1.37
N ALA A 8 -0.94 8.53 -1.63
CA ALA A 8 -1.07 9.16 -2.94
C ALA A 8 0.15 10.07 -3.21
N SER A 9 0.56 10.17 -4.48
CA SER A 9 1.68 11.03 -4.88
C SER A 9 1.26 12.29 -5.62
N GLY A 10 -0.03 12.41 -5.97
CA GLY A 10 -0.51 13.48 -6.84
C GLY A 10 -0.31 13.19 -8.33
N ALA A 11 0.21 12.03 -8.69
CA ALA A 11 0.31 11.63 -10.09
C ALA A 11 -1.09 11.43 -10.69
N ASP A 12 -1.21 11.69 -11.99
CA ASP A 12 -2.46 11.46 -12.71
C ASP A 12 -2.68 9.96 -12.93
N TRP A 13 -3.85 9.49 -12.53
CA TRP A 13 -4.24 8.10 -12.73
C TRP A 13 -5.07 7.99 -14.00
N SER A 14 -4.75 7.04 -14.86
CA SER A 14 -5.61 6.69 -15.99
C SER A 14 -6.88 6.01 -15.48
N THR A 15 -7.93 6.02 -16.30
CA THR A 15 -9.18 5.31 -15.97
C THR A 15 -8.92 3.82 -15.73
N ALA A 16 -8.05 3.21 -16.54
CA ALA A 16 -7.71 1.80 -16.38
C ALA A 16 -7.03 1.55 -15.03
N ALA A 17 -6.11 2.42 -14.59
CA ALA A 17 -5.45 2.29 -13.30
C ALA A 17 -6.44 2.44 -12.14
N LEU A 18 -7.36 3.40 -12.22
CA LEU A 18 -8.39 3.61 -11.20
C LEU A 18 -9.30 2.39 -11.05
N LEU A 19 -9.74 1.81 -12.15
CA LEU A 19 -10.60 0.63 -12.15
C LEU A 19 -9.88 -0.59 -11.59
N GLU A 20 -8.62 -0.78 -11.96
CA GLU A 20 -7.80 -1.88 -11.44
C GLU A 20 -7.57 -1.75 -9.95
N PHE A 21 -7.29 -0.54 -9.46
CA PHE A 21 -7.13 -0.28 -8.04
C PHE A 21 -8.41 -0.59 -7.27
N LYS A 22 -9.56 -0.19 -7.82
CA LYS A 22 -10.86 -0.53 -7.23
C LYS A 22 -11.07 -2.05 -7.16
N ARG A 23 -10.71 -2.76 -8.22
CA ARG A 23 -10.82 -4.21 -8.26
C ARG A 23 -9.94 -4.87 -7.20
N LEU A 24 -8.73 -4.36 -7.01
CA LEU A 24 -7.76 -4.91 -6.04
C LEU A 24 -8.13 -4.57 -4.60
N THR A 25 -8.55 -3.34 -4.33
CA THR A 25 -8.66 -2.81 -2.96
C THR A 25 -10.07 -2.48 -2.52
N GLY A 26 -11.01 -2.35 -3.45
CA GLY A 26 -12.35 -1.88 -3.17
C GLY A 26 -12.47 -0.36 -3.04
N VAL A 27 -11.38 0.38 -3.18
CA VAL A 27 -11.38 1.85 -3.08
C VAL A 27 -11.92 2.46 -4.38
N ALA A 28 -12.97 3.26 -4.27
CA ALA A 28 -13.61 3.87 -5.44
C ALA A 28 -12.72 4.91 -6.11
N PRO A 29 -12.80 5.07 -7.45
CA PRO A 29 -12.03 6.09 -8.17
C PRO A 29 -12.23 7.50 -7.62
N THR A 30 -13.44 7.84 -7.21
CA THR A 30 -13.73 9.16 -6.62
C THR A 30 -12.98 9.37 -5.30
N THR A 31 -12.84 8.33 -4.50
CA THR A 31 -12.07 8.37 -3.26
C THR A 31 -10.58 8.58 -3.54
N VAL A 32 -10.02 7.85 -4.52
CA VAL A 32 -8.62 8.01 -4.91
C VAL A 32 -8.33 9.44 -5.34
N LYS A 33 -9.20 10.01 -6.18
CA LYS A 33 -9.04 11.40 -6.66
C LYS A 33 -9.17 12.43 -5.56
N ALA A 34 -9.92 12.13 -4.50
CA ALA A 34 -10.14 13.04 -3.39
C ALA A 34 -8.98 13.06 -2.38
N VAL A 35 -8.11 12.05 -2.40
CA VAL A 35 -6.98 11.96 -1.46
C VAL A 35 -5.85 12.89 -1.89
N PRO A 36 -5.45 13.87 -1.04
CA PRO A 36 -4.33 14.76 -1.37
C PRO A 36 -3.00 14.00 -1.43
N PRO A 37 -2.01 14.52 -2.18
CA PRO A 37 -0.67 13.92 -2.20
C PRO A 37 -0.09 13.80 -0.78
N GLY A 38 0.54 12.67 -0.52
CA GLY A 38 1.14 12.39 0.80
C GLY A 38 0.16 11.85 1.83
N GLN A 39 -1.13 11.76 1.52
CA GLN A 39 -2.13 11.20 2.44
C GLN A 39 -2.40 9.72 2.14
N PRO A 40 -2.80 8.94 3.16
CA PRO A 40 -3.02 7.51 2.99
C PRO A 40 -4.16 7.18 2.02
N LEU A 41 -3.90 6.27 1.10
CA LEU A 41 -4.90 5.63 0.25
C LEU A 41 -5.36 4.30 0.84
N LEU A 42 -4.44 3.59 1.52
CA LEU A 42 -4.68 2.23 2.00
C LEU A 42 -3.79 1.99 3.21
N GLU A 43 -4.32 1.30 4.22
CA GLU A 43 -3.59 1.03 5.46
C GLU A 43 -3.75 -0.44 5.91
N PRO A 44 -3.34 -1.43 5.10
CA PRO A 44 -3.49 -2.84 5.48
C PRO A 44 -2.53 -3.25 6.59
N GLU A 45 -2.97 -4.18 7.44
CA GLU A 45 -2.13 -4.77 8.47
C GLU A 45 -1.59 -6.13 8.02
N LEU A 46 -0.31 -6.39 8.29
CA LEU A 46 0.34 -7.65 7.97
C LEU A 46 0.35 -8.59 9.18
N PHE A 47 0.65 -9.87 8.93
CA PHE A 47 0.79 -10.92 9.95
C PHE A 47 -0.49 -11.20 10.75
N LEU A 48 -1.65 -10.91 10.16
CA LEU A 48 -2.95 -11.30 10.68
C LEU A 48 -3.49 -12.54 9.94
N ASN A 49 -4.61 -13.07 10.40
CA ASN A 49 -5.26 -14.22 9.76
C ASN A 49 -5.61 -13.99 8.28
N THR A 50 -5.76 -12.73 7.87
CA THR A 50 -6.05 -12.34 6.50
C THR A 50 -4.79 -12.08 5.68
N HIS A 51 -3.60 -12.40 6.21
CA HIS A 51 -2.33 -12.11 5.55
C HIS A 51 -2.25 -12.54 4.07
N PRO A 52 -2.68 -13.75 3.67
CA PRO A 52 -2.59 -14.13 2.24
C PRO A 52 -3.38 -13.21 1.33
N GLU A 53 -4.53 -12.72 1.76
CA GLU A 53 -5.35 -11.78 1.00
C GLU A 53 -4.69 -10.39 0.94
N VAL A 54 -4.19 -9.92 2.08
CA VAL A 54 -3.49 -8.64 2.16
C VAL A 54 -2.23 -8.65 1.29
N ALA A 55 -1.44 -9.72 1.34
CA ALA A 55 -0.24 -9.86 0.52
C ALA A 55 -0.56 -9.83 -0.97
N ARG A 56 -1.62 -10.49 -1.39
CA ARG A 56 -2.07 -10.49 -2.79
C ARG A 56 -2.44 -9.07 -3.24
N VAL A 57 -3.20 -8.35 -2.41
CA VAL A 57 -3.60 -6.98 -2.71
C VAL A 57 -2.37 -6.08 -2.83
N LEU A 58 -1.45 -6.15 -1.89
CA LEU A 58 -0.24 -5.32 -1.90
C LEU A 58 0.64 -5.60 -3.11
N ARG A 59 0.82 -6.87 -3.48
CA ARG A 59 1.57 -7.24 -4.69
C ARG A 59 0.90 -6.70 -5.95
N GLY A 60 -0.43 -6.76 -6.00
CA GLY A 60 -1.20 -6.19 -7.10
C GLY A 60 -1.05 -4.68 -7.20
N VAL A 61 -1.05 -3.99 -6.07
CA VAL A 61 -0.85 -2.53 -6.01
C VAL A 61 0.56 -2.15 -6.46
N ILE A 62 1.58 -2.88 -6.03
CA ILE A 62 2.96 -2.66 -6.47
C ILE A 62 3.08 -2.83 -8.00
N ALA A 63 2.50 -3.89 -8.55
CA ALA A 63 2.51 -4.14 -9.99
C ALA A 63 1.78 -3.03 -10.76
N LEU A 64 0.66 -2.56 -10.24
CA LEU A 64 -0.10 -1.47 -10.82
C LEU A 64 0.71 -0.17 -10.82
N ASP A 65 1.35 0.14 -9.69
CA ASP A 65 2.22 1.31 -9.57
C ASP A 65 3.33 1.29 -10.62
N ARG A 66 4.02 0.16 -10.76
CA ARG A 66 5.09 0.00 -11.75
C ARG A 66 4.58 0.10 -13.18
N ALA A 67 3.42 -0.49 -13.46
CA ALA A 67 2.85 -0.50 -14.80
C ALA A 67 2.39 0.89 -15.27
N HIS A 68 1.89 1.71 -14.35
CA HIS A 68 1.31 3.02 -14.67
C HIS A 68 2.12 4.21 -14.16
N GLY A 69 3.24 3.98 -13.48
CA GLY A 69 4.08 5.07 -12.96
C GLY A 69 3.36 5.96 -11.96
N LEU A 70 2.62 5.38 -11.03
CA LEU A 70 1.80 6.11 -10.07
C LEU A 70 2.62 6.79 -8.97
N ALA A 71 3.88 6.39 -8.79
CA ALA A 71 4.81 6.94 -7.80
C ALA A 71 4.25 6.91 -6.38
N LEU A 72 3.59 5.83 -5.99
CA LEU A 72 3.01 5.68 -4.67
C LEU A 72 4.09 5.65 -3.59
N GLY A 73 3.75 6.18 -2.40
CA GLY A 73 4.60 6.07 -1.23
C GLY A 73 4.24 4.85 -0.39
N TYR A 74 5.24 4.18 0.16
CA TYR A 74 5.03 3.01 1.02
C TYR A 74 5.71 3.25 2.35
N TYR A 75 5.01 2.92 3.46
CA TYR A 75 5.52 3.10 4.82
C TYR A 75 5.20 1.86 5.64
N GLU A 76 6.16 1.43 6.45
CA GLU A 76 5.94 0.35 7.43
C GLU A 76 5.87 0.97 8.81
N LEU A 77 4.74 0.80 9.50
CA LEU A 77 4.51 1.32 10.85
C LEU A 77 4.46 0.17 11.85
N GLU A 78 4.90 0.48 13.09
CA GLU A 78 4.76 -0.45 14.20
C GLU A 78 3.28 -0.55 14.62
N PRO A 79 2.87 -1.66 15.27
CA PRO A 79 1.53 -1.76 15.82
C PRO A 79 1.27 -0.63 16.81
N GLY A 80 0.14 0.05 16.65
CA GLY A 80 -0.23 1.16 17.51
C GLY A 80 0.30 2.52 17.06
N GLU A 81 1.16 2.59 16.05
CA GLU A 81 1.57 3.86 15.48
C GLU A 81 0.53 4.40 14.52
N ASP A 82 0.30 5.72 14.56
CA ASP A 82 -0.55 6.41 13.61
C ASP A 82 0.29 7.08 12.53
N PHE A 83 -0.19 7.06 11.30
CA PHE A 83 0.48 7.73 10.18
C PHE A 83 0.71 9.22 10.48
N ALA A 84 -0.24 9.88 11.13
CA ALA A 84 -0.15 11.31 11.45
C ALA A 84 0.96 11.66 12.46
N THR A 85 1.37 10.72 13.31
CA THR A 85 2.33 10.94 14.39
C THR A 85 3.61 10.14 14.27
N ALA A 86 3.66 9.15 13.37
CA ALA A 86 4.83 8.30 13.17
C ALA A 86 6.00 9.08 12.55
N PRO A 87 7.25 8.67 12.82
CA PRO A 87 8.42 9.26 12.17
C PRO A 87 8.52 8.78 10.73
N LEU A 88 7.77 9.41 9.84
CA LEU A 88 7.55 8.94 8.46
C LEU A 88 8.85 8.73 7.66
N GLU A 89 9.84 9.60 7.85
CA GLU A 89 11.12 9.45 7.15
C GLU A 89 11.83 8.14 7.50
N GLN A 90 11.67 7.68 8.74
CA GLN A 90 12.25 6.42 9.21
C GLN A 90 11.38 5.21 8.83
N CYS A 91 10.09 5.43 8.60
CA CYS A 91 9.15 4.36 8.25
C CYS A 91 9.06 4.12 6.75
N ARG A 92 9.56 5.05 5.94
CA ARG A 92 9.44 4.95 4.48
C ARG A 92 10.24 3.78 3.94
N ILE A 93 9.59 2.99 3.08
CA ILE A 93 10.21 1.86 2.38
C ILE A 93 9.93 2.00 0.89
N ASP A 94 10.70 1.32 0.06
CA ASP A 94 10.41 1.25 -1.36
C ASP A 94 9.63 -0.03 -1.70
N ALA A 95 9.21 -0.15 -2.96
CA ALA A 95 8.44 -1.31 -3.41
C ALA A 95 9.23 -2.61 -3.29
N ASP A 96 10.55 -2.58 -3.48
CA ASP A 96 11.39 -3.77 -3.35
C ASP A 96 11.48 -4.25 -1.90
N VAL A 97 11.63 -3.31 -0.96
CA VAL A 97 11.62 -3.64 0.47
C VAL A 97 10.28 -4.24 0.88
N LEU A 98 9.17 -3.66 0.42
CA LEU A 98 7.84 -4.20 0.69
C LEU A 98 7.69 -5.60 0.13
N THR A 99 8.17 -5.85 -1.08
CA THR A 99 8.14 -7.18 -1.71
C THR A 99 8.89 -8.20 -0.85
N ASN A 100 10.05 -7.83 -0.30
CA ASN A 100 10.83 -8.69 0.58
C ASN A 100 10.10 -8.97 1.91
N ILE A 101 9.46 -7.97 2.49
CA ILE A 101 8.64 -8.12 3.70
C ILE A 101 7.51 -9.12 3.45
N LEU A 102 6.83 -9.01 2.32
CA LEU A 102 5.74 -9.92 1.96
C LEU A 102 6.25 -11.36 1.79
N ALA A 103 7.42 -11.53 1.18
CA ALA A 103 8.02 -12.85 1.01
C ALA A 103 8.40 -13.50 2.35
N GLU A 104 8.96 -12.73 3.29
CA GLU A 104 9.24 -13.20 4.64
C GLU A 104 7.97 -13.61 5.36
N ALA A 105 6.94 -12.78 5.29
CA ALA A 105 5.67 -13.05 5.94
C ALA A 105 5.00 -14.30 5.37
N ASP A 106 5.07 -14.52 4.06
CA ASP A 106 4.55 -15.74 3.42
C ASP A 106 5.22 -16.98 4.01
N GLY A 107 6.53 -16.94 4.27
CA GLY A 107 7.26 -18.04 4.86
C GLY A 107 6.80 -18.41 6.27
N GLN A 108 6.23 -17.45 7.00
CA GLN A 108 5.71 -17.68 8.35
C GLN A 108 4.32 -18.33 8.35
N PHE A 109 3.60 -18.26 7.23
CA PHE A 109 2.23 -18.74 7.11
C PHE A 109 2.10 -19.96 6.18
N THR A 110 3.20 -20.48 5.69
CA THR A 110 3.25 -21.72 4.90
C THR A 110 3.80 -22.93 5.70
#